data_63c5507e282ebb9a5b3b4f946d5e9c03
#
_entry.id   63c5507e282ebb9a5b3b4f946d5e9c03
#
_cell.length_a   1.000
_cell.length_b   1.000
_cell.length_c   1.000
_cell.angle_alpha   90.00
_cell.angle_beta   90.00
_cell.angle_gamma   90.00
#
_symmetry.space_group_name_H-M   'P 1'
#
loop_
_entity.id
_entity.type
_entity.pdbx_description
1 polymer ?
#
loop_
_entity_poly.entity_id
_entity_poly.type
_entity_poly.pdbx_seq_one_letter_code
_entity_poly.pdbx_strand_id
1 'polypeptide(L)'
;MTRGKRTAAWIAVGGVLAVLVGLRVFGNVLDVPGDGRGRSGLTAEQRDLERQIEELRGDNGLFTASPGSAARPGLHASAHGLSALRIVTGRQVAIRAEREALRAEFAAEVLRDPFNAAVSISRLESATGAVLHTPDDVDVLLSHFAPQGPFGAGKKDPDDASVLLDETSGALVALNHFGARLGEDRRAAVRSWLAEAEKTAPPRPVQLYHLAYIAAAVGAQPPARLAARAGAWWQERGHALSVPGDESDAIEAAYYVLLADRLDLELTPHQIRHLQGVLEPRGSVRDPQVQSLSARAWRHLGSPRTGLAPLVEEIRSRQLPTGLLPAVQVRHGVLTSTYEVVALRLIAGLPLEDPLLREGLADMRTTVLTTYDPLLRGAWLTLMQAVGGTVGEQDTRDVLAAVRASAPRSVDDGNVDVWSRYTEVFAGLDEETPAVRVTRWPADSPERRYGRSLLINGLARADRLDALPGERPAPAELVGEAEERLRAGTVREAAEAFGAAHALGWTPRTADAERIGALLEARRDCPGASAFYRDSARDTECGVPGTRAAYRITALLEGALPAEADR
;
A
#
# COMPACT_ATOMS: atom_id res chain seq x y z
N MET A 1 48.19 -12.92 -27.47
CA MET A 1 47.74 -13.01 -26.04
C MET A 1 47.82 -11.61 -25.39
N THR A 2 46.91 -10.69 -25.63
CA THR A 2 46.94 -9.37 -24.94
C THR A 2 45.61 -8.60 -24.99
N ARG A 3 44.50 -9.18 -25.46
CA ARG A 3 43.17 -8.52 -25.43
C ARG A 3 42.30 -8.83 -24.23
N GLY A 4 42.47 -10.00 -23.57
CA GLY A 4 41.61 -10.42 -22.46
C GLY A 4 41.93 -9.80 -21.09
N LYS A 5 43.13 -9.25 -20.88
CA LYS A 5 43.52 -8.65 -19.58
C LYS A 5 43.12 -7.19 -19.41
N ARG A 6 42.82 -6.47 -20.51
CA ARG A 6 42.35 -5.07 -20.41
C ARG A 6 40.86 -4.95 -20.10
N THR A 7 40.04 -5.90 -20.53
CA THR A 7 38.60 -5.88 -20.27
C THR A 7 38.27 -6.21 -18.78
N ALA A 8 39.03 -7.10 -18.15
CA ALA A 8 38.84 -7.42 -16.72
C ALA A 8 39.25 -6.26 -15.79
N ALA A 9 40.23 -5.45 -16.18
CA ALA A 9 40.65 -4.27 -15.41
C ALA A 9 39.62 -3.12 -15.48
N TRP A 10 38.92 -2.98 -16.59
CA TRP A 10 37.85 -1.96 -16.73
C TRP A 10 36.57 -2.34 -15.98
N ILE A 11 36.24 -3.62 -15.86
CA ILE A 11 35.10 -4.10 -15.07
C ILE A 11 35.37 -3.90 -13.58
N ALA A 12 36.61 -4.16 -13.12
CA ALA A 12 36.99 -3.92 -11.72
C ALA A 12 37.05 -2.44 -11.35
N VAL A 13 37.50 -1.57 -12.26
CA VAL A 13 37.52 -0.10 -12.04
C VAL A 13 36.12 0.49 -12.18
N GLY A 14 35.27 -0.04 -13.06
CA GLY A 14 33.87 0.36 -13.17
C GLY A 14 33.06 -0.02 -11.93
N GLY A 15 33.26 -1.21 -11.37
CA GLY A 15 32.58 -1.65 -10.14
C GLY A 15 32.98 -0.84 -8.90
N VAL A 16 34.26 -0.49 -8.77
CA VAL A 16 34.76 0.34 -7.65
C VAL A 16 34.34 1.81 -7.84
N LEU A 17 34.25 2.32 -9.07
CA LEU A 17 33.72 3.66 -9.34
C LEU A 17 32.21 3.72 -9.10
N ALA A 18 31.43 2.70 -9.46
CA ALA A 18 30.00 2.65 -9.18
C ALA A 18 29.70 2.60 -7.66
N VAL A 19 30.49 1.85 -6.88
CA VAL A 19 30.39 1.84 -5.41
C VAL A 19 30.84 3.18 -4.81
N LEU A 20 31.86 3.83 -5.37
CA LEU A 20 32.32 5.13 -4.90
C LEU A 20 31.41 6.29 -5.38
N VAL A 21 30.71 6.16 -6.50
CA VAL A 21 29.71 7.13 -6.97
C VAL A 21 28.38 6.90 -6.25
N GLY A 22 27.95 5.68 -6.03
CA GLY A 22 26.79 5.36 -5.18
C GLY A 22 26.99 5.85 -3.74
N LEU A 23 28.18 5.68 -3.17
CA LEU A 23 28.58 6.30 -1.89
C LEU A 23 28.69 7.83 -1.99
N ARG A 24 28.95 8.42 -3.16
CA ARG A 24 28.95 9.88 -3.33
C ARG A 24 27.58 10.51 -3.52
N VAL A 25 26.62 9.85 -4.17
CA VAL A 25 25.23 10.34 -4.30
C VAL A 25 24.50 10.23 -2.97
N PHE A 26 24.71 9.16 -2.21
CA PHE A 26 24.37 9.10 -0.78
C PHE A 26 25.33 9.93 0.08
N GLY A 27 26.56 10.14 -0.32
CA GLY A 27 27.60 10.86 0.39
C GLY A 27 27.51 12.39 0.26
N ASN A 28 26.88 12.95 -0.75
CA ASN A 28 26.65 14.40 -0.84
C ASN A 28 25.46 14.88 0.03
N VAL A 29 24.59 13.96 0.43
CA VAL A 29 23.69 14.18 1.59
C VAL A 29 24.48 14.03 2.92
N LEU A 30 25.68 13.41 2.87
CA LEU A 30 26.56 13.11 3.99
C LEU A 30 27.84 13.97 4.03
N ASP A 31 28.02 14.99 3.22
CA ASP A 31 29.01 16.05 3.46
C ASP A 31 28.60 17.07 4.53
N VAL A 32 27.81 16.61 5.50
CA VAL A 32 28.09 16.93 6.90
C VAL A 32 29.39 16.19 7.25
N PRO A 33 30.45 16.84 7.79
CA PRO A 33 31.76 16.22 8.00
C PRO A 33 31.60 14.87 8.68
N GLY A 34 31.96 13.79 7.96
CA GLY A 34 31.82 12.43 8.43
C GLY A 34 32.84 12.08 9.50
N ASP A 35 32.62 12.58 10.69
CA ASP A 35 33.07 11.91 11.89
C ASP A 35 32.10 10.78 12.15
N GLY A 36 32.59 9.55 12.32
CA GLY A 36 31.82 8.34 12.63
C GLY A 36 30.92 8.53 13.86
N ARG A 37 29.82 9.28 13.67
CA ARG A 37 28.83 9.56 14.70
C ARG A 37 27.96 8.32 14.89
N GLY A 38 28.45 7.42 15.73
CA GLY A 38 27.55 6.52 16.42
C GLY A 38 26.47 7.30 17.14
N ARG A 39 25.41 6.64 17.62
CA ARG A 39 24.25 7.23 18.34
C ARG A 39 24.57 8.36 19.35
N SER A 40 25.81 8.46 19.78
CA SER A 40 26.32 9.50 20.71
C SER A 40 26.46 10.90 20.12
N GLY A 41 26.35 11.07 18.80
CA GLY A 41 26.47 12.36 18.11
C GLY A 41 25.15 13.05 17.71
N LEU A 42 24.00 12.39 17.91
CA LEU A 42 22.69 12.93 17.51
C LEU A 42 22.26 14.09 18.41
N THR A 43 21.53 15.07 17.83
CA THR A 43 20.86 16.14 18.61
C THR A 43 19.75 15.57 19.48
N ALA A 44 19.21 16.35 20.40
CA ALA A 44 18.08 15.92 21.25
C ALA A 44 16.83 15.62 20.37
N GLU A 45 16.58 16.43 19.35
CA GLU A 45 15.46 16.26 18.44
C GLU A 45 15.63 15.00 17.56
N GLN A 46 16.81 14.77 17.01
CA GLN A 46 17.11 13.55 16.25
C GLN A 46 16.95 12.29 17.10
N ARG A 47 17.38 12.31 18.37
CA ARG A 47 17.19 11.17 19.29
C ARG A 47 15.72 10.92 19.60
N ASP A 48 14.93 11.98 19.75
CA ASP A 48 13.48 11.85 19.98
C ASP A 48 12.77 11.28 18.75
N LEU A 49 13.12 11.78 17.57
CA LEU A 49 12.60 11.26 16.31
C LEU A 49 12.98 9.77 16.10
N GLU A 50 14.25 9.40 16.34
CA GLU A 50 14.72 8.02 16.22
C GLU A 50 13.94 7.09 17.16
N ARG A 51 13.76 7.51 18.44
CA ARG A 51 12.97 6.74 19.41
C ARG A 51 11.53 6.54 18.94
N GLN A 52 10.88 7.59 18.45
CA GLN A 52 9.50 7.50 17.96
C GLN A 52 9.39 6.68 16.66
N ILE A 53 10.40 6.72 15.79
CA ILE A 53 10.48 5.82 14.64
C ILE A 53 10.59 4.36 15.09
N GLU A 54 11.42 4.06 16.10
CA GLU A 54 11.55 2.70 16.62
C GLU A 54 10.24 2.15 17.22
N GLU A 55 9.40 3.02 17.77
CA GLU A 55 8.05 2.64 18.23
C GLU A 55 7.11 2.19 17.10
N LEU A 56 7.44 2.51 15.83
CA LEU A 56 6.72 2.05 14.64
C LEU A 56 7.21 0.69 14.13
N ARG A 57 8.31 0.16 14.69
CA ARG A 57 8.87 -1.11 14.22
C ARG A 57 7.90 -2.26 14.44
N GLY A 58 7.66 -3.00 13.39
CA GLY A 58 6.88 -4.23 13.41
C GLY A 58 7.72 -5.45 13.80
N ASP A 59 7.04 -6.55 14.14
CA ASP A 59 7.67 -7.82 14.51
C ASP A 59 8.46 -8.45 13.36
N ASN A 60 8.17 -8.04 12.13
CA ASN A 60 8.89 -8.43 10.91
C ASN A 60 10.10 -7.52 10.59
N GLY A 61 10.52 -6.65 11.50
CA GLY A 61 11.62 -5.71 11.30
C GLY A 61 11.31 -4.49 10.44
N LEU A 62 10.18 -4.48 9.74
CA LEU A 62 9.69 -3.36 8.93
C LEU A 62 8.92 -2.33 9.78
N PHE A 63 8.54 -1.20 9.18
CA PHE A 63 7.84 -0.13 9.89
C PHE A 63 6.36 0.01 9.51
N THR A 64 5.55 0.44 10.47
CA THR A 64 4.15 0.85 10.30
C THR A 64 4.05 2.34 9.99
N ALA A 65 2.87 2.81 9.52
CA ALA A 65 2.70 4.19 9.06
C ALA A 65 2.47 5.21 10.19
N SER A 66 1.95 4.80 11.34
CA SER A 66 1.64 5.71 12.44
C SER A 66 1.71 5.03 13.81
N PRO A 67 2.04 5.77 14.89
CA PRO A 67 2.12 5.24 16.26
C PRO A 67 0.76 4.86 16.86
N GLY A 68 -0.29 5.54 16.45
CA GLY A 68 -1.60 5.48 17.09
C GLY A 68 -2.49 4.31 16.65
N SER A 69 -2.10 3.60 15.60
CA SER A 69 -2.95 2.56 15.00
C SER A 69 -3.07 1.26 15.82
N ALA A 70 -2.17 1.02 16.78
CA ALA A 70 -2.10 -0.25 17.51
C ALA A 70 -3.16 -0.43 18.62
N ALA A 71 -3.77 0.66 19.12
CA ALA A 71 -4.67 0.62 20.27
C ALA A 71 -6.14 0.97 19.96
N ARG A 72 -6.44 1.39 18.72
CA ARG A 72 -7.82 1.73 18.31
C ARG A 72 -8.46 0.58 17.56
N PRO A 73 -9.78 0.37 17.76
CA PRO A 73 -10.50 -0.58 16.95
C PRO A 73 -10.41 -0.25 15.46
N GLY A 74 -10.11 -1.24 14.64
CA GLY A 74 -10.15 -1.13 13.19
C GLY A 74 -11.37 -1.83 12.62
N LEU A 75 -12.12 -1.15 11.77
CA LEU A 75 -13.31 -1.71 11.15
C LEU A 75 -12.98 -2.93 10.28
N HIS A 76 -12.00 -2.78 9.38
CA HIS A 76 -11.57 -3.87 8.50
C HIS A 76 -11.02 -5.06 9.30
N ALA A 77 -10.12 -4.80 10.26
CA ALA A 77 -9.54 -5.84 11.11
C ALA A 77 -10.62 -6.58 11.91
N SER A 78 -11.53 -5.85 12.55
CA SER A 78 -12.63 -6.43 13.33
C SER A 78 -13.58 -7.21 12.44
N ALA A 79 -13.96 -6.68 11.26
CA ALA A 79 -14.87 -7.35 10.34
C ALA A 79 -14.34 -8.71 9.89
N HIS A 80 -13.08 -8.79 9.51
CA HIS A 80 -12.47 -10.03 9.02
C HIS A 80 -12.08 -10.98 10.16
N GLY A 81 -11.37 -10.49 11.19
CA GLY A 81 -10.91 -11.34 12.27
C GLY A 81 -12.08 -11.93 13.09
N LEU A 82 -13.12 -11.14 13.39
CA LEU A 82 -14.31 -11.67 14.07
C LEU A 82 -15.13 -12.60 13.16
N SER A 83 -15.09 -12.38 11.83
CA SER A 83 -15.66 -13.36 10.89
C SER A 83 -14.91 -14.70 10.95
N ALA A 84 -13.59 -14.69 11.04
CA ALA A 84 -12.80 -15.91 11.23
C ALA A 84 -13.19 -16.62 12.54
N LEU A 85 -13.28 -15.90 13.67
CA LEU A 85 -13.73 -16.46 14.94
C LEU A 85 -15.12 -17.09 14.85
N ARG A 86 -16.08 -16.39 14.23
CA ARG A 86 -17.44 -16.93 14.03
C ARG A 86 -17.41 -18.20 13.18
N ILE A 87 -16.66 -18.20 12.09
CA ILE A 87 -16.55 -19.36 11.19
C ILE A 87 -16.02 -20.56 11.95
N VAL A 88 -14.96 -20.39 12.76
CA VAL A 88 -14.34 -21.50 13.52
C VAL A 88 -15.22 -21.96 14.68
N THR A 89 -15.73 -21.01 15.46
CA THR A 89 -16.50 -21.34 16.66
C THR A 89 -17.96 -21.75 16.36
N GLY A 90 -18.49 -21.32 15.22
CA GLY A 90 -19.90 -21.51 14.86
C GLY A 90 -20.85 -20.62 15.66
N ARG A 91 -20.34 -19.65 16.43
CA ARG A 91 -21.13 -18.77 17.30
C ARG A 91 -20.87 -17.31 16.94
N GLN A 92 -21.86 -16.45 17.15
CA GLN A 92 -21.67 -15.00 17.09
C GLN A 92 -20.63 -14.56 18.14
N VAL A 93 -19.81 -13.58 17.78
CA VAL A 93 -18.77 -13.04 18.66
C VAL A 93 -19.37 -11.87 19.43
N ALA A 94 -19.34 -11.94 20.76
CA ALA A 94 -19.86 -10.87 21.60
C ALA A 94 -18.92 -9.65 21.54
N ILE A 95 -19.50 -8.46 21.32
CA ILE A 95 -18.86 -7.16 21.44
C ILE A 95 -19.51 -6.37 22.59
N ARG A 96 -18.70 -5.54 23.28
CA ARG A 96 -19.09 -4.85 24.52
C ARG A 96 -19.19 -3.34 24.32
N ALA A 97 -19.73 -2.91 23.20
CA ALA A 97 -19.93 -1.50 22.94
C ALA A 97 -21.29 -1.29 22.29
N GLU A 98 -21.92 -0.16 22.61
CA GLU A 98 -23.17 0.25 21.99
C GLU A 98 -22.95 0.67 20.54
N ARG A 99 -24.01 0.58 19.72
CA ARG A 99 -23.98 0.88 18.29
C ARG A 99 -23.36 2.25 17.98
N GLU A 100 -23.80 3.28 18.68
CA GLU A 100 -23.36 4.67 18.43
C GLU A 100 -21.89 4.84 18.77
N ALA A 101 -21.43 4.25 19.87
CA ALA A 101 -20.03 4.26 20.25
C ALA A 101 -19.16 3.54 19.20
N LEU A 102 -19.60 2.39 18.69
CA LEU A 102 -18.91 1.66 17.62
C LEU A 102 -18.83 2.46 16.30
N ARG A 103 -19.94 3.10 15.94
CA ARG A 103 -19.96 3.97 14.73
C ARG A 103 -19.02 5.17 14.89
N ALA A 104 -18.94 5.76 16.09
CA ALA A 104 -18.02 6.85 16.39
C ALA A 104 -16.55 6.40 16.29
N GLU A 105 -16.22 5.19 16.80
CA GLU A 105 -14.87 4.61 16.67
C GLU A 105 -14.45 4.43 15.20
N PHE A 106 -15.37 4.06 14.32
CA PHE A 106 -15.10 3.82 12.91
C PHE A 106 -15.31 5.06 12.00
N ALA A 107 -15.70 6.20 12.56
CA ALA A 107 -16.09 7.39 11.79
C ALA A 107 -14.98 7.85 10.81
N ALA A 108 -13.71 7.78 11.22
CA ALA A 108 -12.59 8.16 10.37
C ALA A 108 -12.41 7.20 9.17
N GLU A 109 -12.60 5.89 9.37
CA GLU A 109 -12.52 4.89 8.30
C GLU A 109 -13.71 5.05 7.34
N VAL A 110 -14.91 5.25 7.87
CA VAL A 110 -16.13 5.49 7.08
C VAL A 110 -15.99 6.76 6.22
N LEU A 111 -15.43 7.83 6.78
CA LEU A 111 -15.26 9.09 6.05
C LEU A 111 -14.20 8.97 4.94
N ARG A 112 -13.13 8.21 5.20
CA ARG A 112 -12.03 8.02 4.26
C ARG A 112 -12.39 7.14 3.07
N ASP A 113 -13.12 6.06 3.31
CA ASP A 113 -13.53 5.10 2.29
C ASP A 113 -14.93 4.54 2.61
N PRO A 114 -15.99 5.30 2.29
CA PRO A 114 -17.35 4.94 2.66
C PRO A 114 -17.82 3.61 2.06
N PHE A 115 -17.38 3.30 0.83
CA PHE A 115 -17.75 2.06 0.14
C PHE A 115 -17.20 0.82 0.85
N ASN A 116 -15.89 0.75 1.06
CA ASN A 116 -15.27 -0.38 1.74
C ASN A 116 -15.66 -0.45 3.23
N ALA A 117 -15.96 0.68 3.84
CA ALA A 117 -16.51 0.71 5.20
C ALA A 117 -17.90 0.04 5.25
N ALA A 118 -18.81 0.33 4.32
CA ALA A 118 -20.12 -0.32 4.26
C ALA A 118 -20.00 -1.84 4.06
N VAL A 119 -19.08 -2.28 3.19
CA VAL A 119 -18.79 -3.72 3.00
C VAL A 119 -18.26 -4.34 4.30
N SER A 120 -17.35 -3.66 5.01
CA SER A 120 -16.79 -4.15 6.28
C SER A 120 -17.82 -4.17 7.39
N ILE A 121 -18.70 -3.17 7.47
CA ILE A 121 -19.84 -3.14 8.42
C ILE A 121 -20.72 -4.39 8.23
N SER A 122 -21.07 -4.74 6.99
CA SER A 122 -21.90 -5.92 6.73
C SER A 122 -21.25 -7.22 7.23
N ARG A 123 -19.94 -7.34 7.10
CA ARG A 123 -19.16 -8.49 7.61
C ARG A 123 -19.12 -8.51 9.14
N LEU A 124 -18.89 -7.34 9.75
CA LEU A 124 -18.86 -7.19 11.21
C LEU A 124 -20.21 -7.55 11.83
N GLU A 125 -21.31 -7.06 11.27
CA GLU A 125 -22.68 -7.43 11.68
C GLU A 125 -22.91 -8.92 11.54
N SER A 126 -22.52 -9.49 10.41
CA SER A 126 -22.63 -10.93 10.21
C SER A 126 -21.85 -11.70 11.29
N ALA A 127 -20.67 -11.23 11.69
CA ALA A 127 -19.85 -11.91 12.71
C ALA A 127 -20.39 -11.78 14.12
N THR A 128 -20.98 -10.64 14.47
CA THR A 128 -21.35 -10.27 15.84
C THR A 128 -22.84 -10.38 16.11
N GLY A 129 -23.69 -10.26 15.09
CA GLY A 129 -25.14 -10.13 15.24
C GLY A 129 -25.59 -8.71 15.61
N ALA A 130 -24.66 -7.77 15.78
CA ALA A 130 -25.00 -6.37 16.02
C ALA A 130 -25.55 -5.73 14.73
N VAL A 131 -26.47 -4.79 14.85
CA VAL A 131 -26.96 -3.98 13.71
C VAL A 131 -26.27 -2.64 13.77
N LEU A 132 -25.30 -2.42 12.88
CA LEU A 132 -24.47 -1.20 12.83
C LEU A 132 -24.80 -0.31 11.64
N HIS A 133 -25.25 -0.90 10.53
CA HIS A 133 -25.52 -0.15 9.29
C HIS A 133 -26.65 0.88 9.47
N THR A 134 -26.61 1.89 8.65
CA THR A 134 -27.64 2.93 8.49
C THR A 134 -28.16 2.93 7.04
N PRO A 135 -29.28 3.59 6.75
CA PRO A 135 -29.71 3.79 5.37
C PRO A 135 -28.64 4.41 4.48
N ASP A 136 -27.81 5.32 5.03
CA ASP A 136 -26.72 5.96 4.31
C ASP A 136 -25.68 4.98 3.78
N ASP A 137 -25.42 3.89 4.51
CA ASP A 137 -24.46 2.84 4.05
C ASP A 137 -25.01 2.12 2.81
N VAL A 138 -26.33 1.92 2.73
CA VAL A 138 -27.00 1.35 1.54
C VAL A 138 -26.94 2.36 0.38
N ASP A 139 -27.22 3.63 0.64
CA ASP A 139 -27.18 4.69 -0.37
C ASP A 139 -25.76 4.90 -0.91
N VAL A 140 -24.74 4.81 -0.06
CA VAL A 140 -23.33 4.81 -0.47
C VAL A 140 -23.05 3.69 -1.45
N LEU A 141 -23.40 2.45 -1.12
CA LEU A 141 -23.18 1.32 -2.04
C LEU A 141 -23.90 1.53 -3.37
N LEU A 142 -25.19 1.95 -3.32
CA LEU A 142 -25.98 2.15 -4.52
C LEU A 142 -25.51 3.34 -5.37
N SER A 143 -24.87 4.35 -4.77
CA SER A 143 -24.29 5.50 -5.49
C SER A 143 -23.06 5.12 -6.31
N HIS A 144 -22.38 4.03 -5.93
CA HIS A 144 -21.23 3.49 -6.65
C HIS A 144 -21.59 2.48 -7.76
N PHE A 145 -22.88 2.30 -8.00
CA PHE A 145 -23.35 1.46 -9.09
C PHE A 145 -23.19 2.20 -10.45
N ALA A 146 -22.37 1.65 -11.32
CA ALA A 146 -22.21 2.18 -12.67
C ALA A 146 -23.36 1.76 -13.59
N PRO A 147 -23.86 2.63 -14.49
CA PRO A 147 -24.95 2.30 -15.41
C PRO A 147 -24.71 1.06 -16.28
N GLN A 148 -23.43 0.75 -16.56
CA GLN A 148 -23.00 -0.43 -17.32
C GLN A 148 -22.94 -1.71 -16.48
N GLY A 149 -23.20 -1.68 -15.18
CA GLY A 149 -23.43 -2.86 -14.36
C GLY A 149 -22.52 -3.11 -13.17
N PRO A 150 -21.20 -2.79 -13.17
CA PRO A 150 -20.37 -3.03 -11.99
C PRO A 150 -20.60 -1.99 -10.89
N PHE A 151 -20.18 -2.36 -9.67
CA PHE A 151 -19.94 -1.41 -8.60
C PHE A 151 -18.46 -1.04 -8.60
N GLY A 152 -18.16 0.23 -8.34
CA GLY A 152 -16.79 0.72 -8.25
C GLY A 152 -16.65 1.86 -7.26
N ALA A 153 -15.61 1.85 -6.43
CA ALA A 153 -15.35 2.89 -5.43
C ALA A 153 -14.90 4.24 -6.05
N GLY A 154 -15.01 4.40 -7.36
CA GLY A 154 -14.68 5.64 -8.07
C GLY A 154 -13.18 5.94 -8.14
N LYS A 155 -12.34 5.03 -7.70
CA LYS A 155 -10.88 5.18 -7.73
C LYS A 155 -10.28 4.31 -8.84
N LYS A 156 -9.84 4.97 -9.89
CA LYS A 156 -8.82 4.52 -10.86
C LYS A 156 -9.17 3.31 -11.73
N ASP A 157 -9.03 3.57 -12.99
CA ASP A 157 -9.11 2.65 -14.10
C ASP A 157 -10.38 1.78 -14.12
N PRO A 158 -11.47 2.29 -14.76
CA PRO A 158 -12.69 1.52 -14.94
C PRO A 158 -12.49 0.26 -15.78
N ASP A 159 -11.28 0.04 -16.30
CA ASP A 159 -10.94 -1.09 -17.15
C ASP A 159 -10.26 -2.25 -16.39
N ASP A 160 -9.92 -2.09 -15.09
CA ASP A 160 -9.41 -3.22 -14.29
C ASP A 160 -10.54 -4.14 -13.82
N ALA A 161 -10.82 -5.14 -14.66
CA ALA A 161 -11.84 -6.13 -14.38
C ALA A 161 -11.64 -6.86 -13.03
N SER A 162 -10.41 -6.98 -12.54
CA SER A 162 -10.12 -7.65 -11.26
C SER A 162 -10.62 -6.84 -10.06
N VAL A 163 -10.38 -5.53 -10.06
CA VAL A 163 -10.85 -4.61 -9.02
C VAL A 163 -12.38 -4.54 -9.04
N LEU A 164 -12.98 -4.34 -10.21
CA LEU A 164 -14.43 -4.25 -10.34
C LEU A 164 -15.15 -5.55 -9.93
N LEU A 165 -14.54 -6.71 -10.16
CA LEU A 165 -15.10 -7.99 -9.71
C LEU A 165 -15.12 -8.08 -8.17
N ASP A 166 -14.04 -7.69 -7.50
CA ASP A 166 -13.97 -7.70 -6.03
C ASP A 166 -14.98 -6.70 -5.43
N GLU A 167 -14.96 -5.45 -5.89
CA GLU A 167 -15.87 -4.39 -5.42
C GLU A 167 -17.34 -4.75 -5.67
N THR A 168 -17.67 -5.26 -6.86
CA THR A 168 -19.05 -5.70 -7.17
C THR A 168 -19.47 -6.86 -6.26
N SER A 169 -18.60 -7.84 -6.04
CA SER A 169 -18.86 -8.96 -5.13
C SER A 169 -19.09 -8.46 -3.68
N GLY A 170 -18.22 -7.57 -3.21
CA GLY A 170 -18.32 -6.96 -1.88
C GLY A 170 -19.63 -6.19 -1.69
N ALA A 171 -19.99 -5.33 -2.66
CA ALA A 171 -21.24 -4.59 -2.63
C ALA A 171 -22.48 -5.49 -2.60
N LEU A 172 -22.51 -6.54 -3.42
CA LEU A 172 -23.63 -7.48 -3.44
C LEU A 172 -23.76 -8.27 -2.13
N VAL A 173 -22.64 -8.65 -1.50
CA VAL A 173 -22.63 -9.27 -0.16
C VAL A 173 -23.26 -8.30 0.85
N ALA A 174 -22.80 -7.05 0.86
CA ALA A 174 -23.26 -6.05 1.82
C ALA A 174 -24.74 -5.70 1.61
N LEU A 175 -25.17 -5.40 0.39
CA LEU A 175 -26.57 -5.11 0.07
C LEU A 175 -27.50 -6.27 0.47
N ASN A 176 -27.11 -7.50 0.16
CA ASN A 176 -27.90 -8.67 0.56
C ASN A 176 -28.00 -8.80 2.10
N HIS A 177 -26.90 -8.53 2.81
CA HIS A 177 -26.86 -8.56 4.26
C HIS A 177 -27.77 -7.48 4.87
N PHE A 178 -27.75 -6.26 4.33
CA PHE A 178 -28.59 -5.14 4.75
C PHE A 178 -30.08 -5.29 4.35
N GLY A 179 -30.42 -6.38 3.66
CA GLY A 179 -31.78 -6.62 3.16
C GLY A 179 -32.17 -5.76 1.96
N ALA A 180 -31.22 -5.03 1.39
CA ALA A 180 -31.43 -4.22 0.20
C ALA A 180 -31.35 -5.11 -1.06
N ARG A 181 -32.33 -4.96 -1.96
CA ARG A 181 -32.37 -5.75 -3.19
C ARG A 181 -32.14 -4.84 -4.42
N LEU A 182 -31.27 -5.29 -5.31
CA LEU A 182 -31.17 -4.65 -6.61
C LEU A 182 -32.48 -4.84 -7.40
N GLY A 183 -33.00 -3.75 -7.97
CA GLY A 183 -34.07 -3.82 -8.96
C GLY A 183 -33.67 -4.64 -10.18
N GLU A 184 -34.66 -5.11 -10.95
CA GLU A 184 -34.38 -6.00 -12.11
C GLU A 184 -33.49 -5.34 -13.16
N ASP A 185 -33.66 -4.04 -13.42
CA ASP A 185 -32.83 -3.31 -14.39
C ASP A 185 -31.35 -3.33 -13.99
N ARG A 186 -31.06 -3.08 -12.72
CA ARG A 186 -29.68 -3.16 -12.21
C ARG A 186 -29.12 -4.57 -12.26
N ARG A 187 -29.93 -5.59 -11.93
CA ARG A 187 -29.52 -6.98 -12.06
C ARG A 187 -29.21 -7.35 -13.53
N ALA A 188 -30.03 -6.89 -14.45
CA ALA A 188 -29.80 -7.10 -15.88
C ALA A 188 -28.49 -6.42 -16.36
N ALA A 189 -28.22 -5.19 -15.90
CA ALA A 189 -26.97 -4.50 -16.20
C ALA A 189 -25.75 -5.27 -15.66
N VAL A 190 -25.81 -5.77 -14.41
CA VAL A 190 -24.73 -6.61 -13.83
C VAL A 190 -24.53 -7.89 -14.66
N ARG A 191 -25.61 -8.55 -15.08
CA ARG A 191 -25.50 -9.77 -15.93
C ARG A 191 -24.83 -9.47 -17.28
N SER A 192 -25.18 -8.34 -17.90
CA SER A 192 -24.57 -7.93 -19.16
C SER A 192 -23.06 -7.64 -19.00
N TRP A 193 -22.70 -6.88 -17.98
CA TRP A 193 -21.30 -6.59 -17.67
C TRP A 193 -20.51 -7.86 -17.33
N LEU A 194 -21.09 -8.77 -16.56
CA LEU A 194 -20.44 -10.02 -16.16
C LEU A 194 -20.01 -10.87 -17.36
N ALA A 195 -20.80 -10.88 -18.44
CA ALA A 195 -20.47 -11.58 -19.68
C ALA A 195 -19.22 -10.98 -20.39
N GLU A 196 -18.98 -9.69 -20.25
CA GLU A 196 -17.75 -9.06 -20.75
C GLU A 196 -16.58 -9.28 -19.79
N ALA A 197 -16.80 -9.12 -18.48
CA ALA A 197 -15.79 -9.35 -17.47
C ALA A 197 -15.23 -10.78 -17.51
N GLU A 198 -16.05 -11.78 -17.84
CA GLU A 198 -15.59 -13.16 -18.03
C GLU A 198 -14.52 -13.29 -19.11
N LYS A 199 -14.59 -12.47 -20.18
CA LYS A 199 -13.65 -12.55 -21.31
C LYS A 199 -12.28 -11.99 -20.97
N THR A 200 -12.24 -10.97 -20.11
CA THR A 200 -11.04 -10.19 -19.78
C THR A 200 -10.41 -10.58 -18.44
N ALA A 201 -11.20 -11.16 -17.52
CA ALA A 201 -10.72 -11.54 -16.20
C ALA A 201 -9.55 -12.54 -16.26
N PRO A 202 -8.47 -12.33 -15.48
CA PRO A 202 -7.40 -13.31 -15.34
C PRO A 202 -7.93 -14.68 -14.88
N PRO A 203 -7.29 -15.80 -15.29
CA PRO A 203 -7.75 -17.15 -14.90
C PRO A 203 -7.32 -17.55 -13.47
N ARG A 204 -7.28 -16.62 -12.53
CA ARG A 204 -6.91 -16.89 -11.14
C ARG A 204 -8.14 -17.23 -10.30
N PRO A 205 -8.02 -18.07 -9.25
CA PRO A 205 -9.14 -18.49 -8.41
C PRO A 205 -9.97 -17.34 -7.85
N VAL A 206 -9.33 -16.25 -7.45
CA VAL A 206 -10.02 -15.07 -6.90
C VAL A 206 -11.02 -14.48 -7.90
N GLN A 207 -10.59 -14.22 -9.15
CA GLN A 207 -11.47 -13.67 -10.17
C GLN A 207 -12.56 -14.65 -10.59
N LEU A 208 -12.20 -15.94 -10.74
CA LEU A 208 -13.16 -16.98 -11.08
C LEU A 208 -14.24 -17.15 -9.99
N TYR A 209 -13.85 -17.05 -8.71
CA TYR A 209 -14.78 -17.07 -7.60
C TYR A 209 -15.74 -15.88 -7.63
N HIS A 210 -15.22 -14.66 -7.84
CA HIS A 210 -16.08 -13.47 -7.92
C HIS A 210 -17.05 -13.55 -9.08
N LEU A 211 -16.62 -14.02 -10.27
CA LEU A 211 -17.51 -14.27 -11.41
C LEU A 211 -18.65 -15.24 -11.03
N ALA A 212 -18.32 -16.37 -10.41
CA ALA A 212 -19.33 -17.35 -9.98
C ALA A 212 -20.26 -16.80 -8.90
N TYR A 213 -19.70 -16.05 -7.93
CA TYR A 213 -20.47 -15.43 -6.86
C TYR A 213 -21.45 -14.38 -7.40
N ILE A 214 -20.97 -13.44 -8.22
CA ILE A 214 -21.81 -12.36 -8.78
C ILE A 214 -22.94 -12.97 -9.63
N ALA A 215 -22.63 -13.96 -10.48
CA ALA A 215 -23.64 -14.65 -11.27
C ALA A 215 -24.78 -15.16 -10.41
N ALA A 216 -24.46 -15.91 -9.37
CA ALA A 216 -25.47 -16.44 -8.42
C ALA A 216 -26.23 -15.32 -7.69
N ALA A 217 -25.55 -14.25 -7.27
CA ALA A 217 -26.17 -13.14 -6.55
C ALA A 217 -27.20 -12.37 -7.40
N VAL A 218 -27.03 -12.34 -8.73
CA VAL A 218 -27.99 -11.69 -9.64
C VAL A 218 -28.96 -12.69 -10.31
N GLY A 219 -28.97 -13.95 -9.84
CA GLY A 219 -29.87 -14.98 -10.35
C GLY A 219 -29.48 -15.51 -11.74
N ALA A 220 -28.22 -15.44 -12.10
CA ALA A 220 -27.67 -16.03 -13.32
C ALA A 220 -26.95 -17.36 -13.03
N GLN A 221 -26.85 -18.21 -14.03
CA GLN A 221 -25.99 -19.39 -13.93
C GLN A 221 -24.51 -18.96 -14.03
N PRO A 222 -23.62 -19.59 -13.24
CA PRO A 222 -22.18 -19.38 -13.43
C PRO A 222 -21.76 -19.73 -14.85
N PRO A 223 -20.83 -18.95 -15.44
CA PRO A 223 -20.34 -19.25 -16.80
C PRO A 223 -19.78 -20.68 -16.91
N ALA A 224 -20.20 -21.42 -17.94
CA ALA A 224 -19.87 -22.85 -18.09
C ALA A 224 -18.35 -23.14 -18.17
N ARG A 225 -17.55 -22.15 -18.59
CA ARG A 225 -16.08 -22.27 -18.69
C ARG A 225 -15.34 -22.16 -17.36
N LEU A 226 -15.98 -21.70 -16.27
CA LEU A 226 -15.29 -21.48 -15.01
C LEU A 226 -14.71 -22.78 -14.42
N ALA A 227 -15.43 -23.88 -14.51
CA ALA A 227 -14.96 -25.18 -14.06
C ALA A 227 -13.68 -25.64 -14.82
N ALA A 228 -13.69 -25.49 -16.14
CA ALA A 228 -12.52 -25.82 -16.96
C ALA A 228 -11.31 -24.90 -16.65
N ARG A 229 -11.57 -23.61 -16.46
CA ARG A 229 -10.50 -22.63 -16.10
C ARG A 229 -9.94 -22.92 -14.70
N ALA A 230 -10.77 -23.27 -13.73
CA ALA A 230 -10.34 -23.69 -12.40
C ALA A 230 -9.46 -24.95 -12.46
N GLY A 231 -9.86 -25.95 -13.25
CA GLY A 231 -9.06 -27.17 -13.49
C GLY A 231 -7.72 -26.87 -14.15
N ALA A 232 -7.69 -26.01 -15.16
CA ALA A 232 -6.47 -25.59 -15.84
C ALA A 232 -5.50 -24.87 -14.87
N TRP A 233 -6.01 -23.92 -14.06
CA TRP A 233 -5.21 -23.25 -13.05
C TRP A 233 -4.60 -24.24 -12.04
N TRP A 234 -5.37 -25.24 -11.60
CA TRP A 234 -4.83 -26.26 -10.69
C TRP A 234 -3.66 -27.02 -11.32
N GLN A 235 -3.81 -27.44 -12.58
CA GLN A 235 -2.74 -28.17 -13.29
C GLN A 235 -1.50 -27.32 -13.53
N GLU A 236 -1.67 -26.02 -13.73
CA GLU A 236 -0.55 -25.12 -14.01
C GLU A 236 0.15 -24.63 -12.73
N ARG A 237 -0.59 -24.25 -11.70
CA ARG A 237 -0.08 -23.54 -10.51
C ARG A 237 -0.49 -24.15 -9.18
N GLY A 238 -1.72 -24.66 -9.08
CA GLY A 238 -2.30 -25.05 -7.80
C GLY A 238 -1.50 -26.14 -7.07
N HIS A 239 -0.88 -27.06 -7.80
CA HIS A 239 -0.04 -28.12 -7.23
C HIS A 239 1.34 -27.63 -6.78
N ALA A 240 1.76 -26.45 -7.20
CA ALA A 240 3.05 -25.85 -6.88
C ALA A 240 2.99 -24.82 -5.73
N LEU A 241 1.79 -24.58 -5.14
CA LEU A 241 1.65 -23.72 -3.98
C LEU A 241 2.54 -24.22 -2.83
N SER A 242 3.16 -23.30 -2.12
CA SER A 242 4.05 -23.61 -0.99
C SER A 242 3.31 -24.28 0.17
N VAL A 243 3.98 -25.16 0.90
CA VAL A 243 3.44 -25.80 2.10
C VAL A 243 4.44 -25.67 3.25
N PRO A 244 4.14 -24.87 4.30
CA PRO A 244 2.96 -24.02 4.43
C PRO A 244 2.94 -22.86 3.43
N GLY A 245 1.76 -22.41 3.02
CA GLY A 245 1.60 -21.29 2.10
C GLY A 245 1.96 -19.96 2.74
N ASP A 246 2.58 -19.06 1.96
CA ASP A 246 2.61 -17.63 2.30
C ASP A 246 1.20 -17.01 2.16
N GLU A 247 1.06 -15.70 2.38
CA GLU A 247 -0.24 -15.04 2.28
C GLU A 247 -0.86 -15.12 0.88
N SER A 248 -0.05 -15.00 -0.15
CA SER A 248 -0.51 -15.10 -1.54
C SER A 248 -1.01 -16.50 -1.87
N ASP A 249 -0.22 -17.52 -1.52
CA ASP A 249 -0.58 -18.92 -1.71
C ASP A 249 -1.85 -19.28 -0.92
N ALA A 250 -1.97 -18.78 0.31
CA ALA A 250 -3.14 -19.01 1.14
C ALA A 250 -4.41 -18.34 0.56
N ILE A 251 -4.29 -17.14 -0.03
CA ILE A 251 -5.41 -16.48 -0.73
C ILE A 251 -5.84 -17.30 -1.96
N GLU A 252 -4.89 -17.68 -2.80
CA GLU A 252 -5.18 -18.48 -4.01
C GLU A 252 -5.82 -19.83 -3.65
N ALA A 253 -5.25 -20.54 -2.65
CA ALA A 253 -5.79 -21.80 -2.16
C ALA A 253 -7.21 -21.64 -1.60
N ALA A 254 -7.44 -20.59 -0.79
CA ALA A 254 -8.74 -20.36 -0.18
C ALA A 254 -9.81 -20.08 -1.25
N TYR A 255 -9.51 -19.19 -2.20
CA TYR A 255 -10.45 -18.90 -3.28
C TYR A 255 -10.68 -20.10 -4.21
N TYR A 256 -9.66 -20.95 -4.43
CA TYR A 256 -9.83 -22.18 -5.19
C TYR A 256 -10.82 -23.15 -4.50
N VAL A 257 -10.68 -23.34 -3.18
CA VAL A 257 -11.61 -24.18 -2.41
C VAL A 257 -13.03 -23.60 -2.46
N LEU A 258 -13.19 -22.30 -2.24
CA LEU A 258 -14.50 -21.64 -2.28
C LEU A 258 -15.13 -21.64 -3.67
N LEU A 259 -14.32 -21.58 -4.71
CA LEU A 259 -14.75 -21.73 -6.10
C LEU A 259 -15.21 -23.17 -6.38
N ALA A 260 -14.44 -24.17 -5.95
CA ALA A 260 -14.76 -25.57 -6.12
C ALA A 260 -16.13 -25.91 -5.46
N ASP A 261 -16.33 -25.46 -4.22
CA ASP A 261 -17.61 -25.60 -3.52
C ASP A 261 -18.78 -24.95 -4.29
N ARG A 262 -18.56 -23.74 -4.80
CA ARG A 262 -19.61 -23.00 -5.54
C ARG A 262 -19.97 -23.61 -6.90
N LEU A 263 -19.03 -24.28 -7.53
CA LEU A 263 -19.19 -24.93 -8.83
C LEU A 263 -19.47 -26.44 -8.71
N ASP A 264 -19.65 -26.97 -7.51
CA ASP A 264 -19.81 -28.41 -7.21
C ASP A 264 -18.66 -29.25 -7.81
N LEU A 265 -17.41 -28.75 -7.75
CA LEU A 265 -16.25 -29.48 -8.22
C LEU A 265 -15.76 -30.45 -7.14
N GLU A 266 -15.65 -31.72 -7.48
CA GLU A 266 -15.06 -32.71 -6.59
C GLU A 266 -13.54 -32.54 -6.50
N LEU A 267 -13.06 -32.23 -5.29
CA LEU A 267 -11.63 -32.20 -5.00
C LEU A 267 -11.13 -33.62 -4.68
N THR A 268 -10.02 -34.00 -5.31
CA THR A 268 -9.38 -35.28 -5.00
C THR A 268 -8.80 -35.30 -3.60
N PRO A 269 -8.61 -36.46 -2.95
CA PRO A 269 -7.95 -36.56 -1.65
C PRO A 269 -6.53 -35.95 -1.61
N HIS A 270 -5.84 -35.98 -2.76
CA HIS A 270 -4.53 -35.34 -2.89
C HIS A 270 -4.64 -33.81 -2.84
N GLN A 271 -5.57 -33.22 -3.60
CA GLN A 271 -5.85 -31.79 -3.60
C GLN A 271 -6.24 -31.31 -2.21
N ILE A 272 -7.14 -32.03 -1.55
CA ILE A 272 -7.59 -31.69 -0.18
C ILE A 272 -6.39 -31.62 0.77
N ARG A 273 -5.53 -32.65 0.82
CA ARG A 273 -4.36 -32.65 1.71
C ARG A 273 -3.38 -31.53 1.38
N HIS A 274 -3.13 -31.26 0.10
CA HIS A 274 -2.23 -30.18 -0.30
C HIS A 274 -2.79 -28.82 0.13
N LEU A 275 -4.05 -28.54 -0.19
CA LEU A 275 -4.73 -27.29 0.19
C LEU A 275 -4.81 -27.11 1.72
N GLN A 276 -5.03 -28.18 2.48
CA GLN A 276 -4.97 -28.15 3.94
C GLN A 276 -3.57 -27.71 4.41
N GLY A 277 -2.51 -28.27 3.83
CA GLY A 277 -1.12 -27.87 4.16
C GLY A 277 -0.83 -26.41 3.84
N VAL A 278 -1.32 -25.89 2.68
CA VAL A 278 -1.15 -24.49 2.29
C VAL A 278 -1.92 -23.55 3.26
N LEU A 279 -3.14 -23.92 3.65
CA LEU A 279 -4.02 -23.12 4.49
C LEU A 279 -3.72 -23.24 5.98
N GLU A 280 -2.86 -24.17 6.40
CA GLU A 280 -2.53 -24.39 7.80
C GLU A 280 -1.98 -23.12 8.43
N PRO A 281 -2.58 -22.60 9.53
CA PRO A 281 -2.07 -21.43 10.21
C PRO A 281 -0.81 -21.78 10.98
N ARG A 282 0.37 -21.50 10.43
CA ARG A 282 1.66 -21.68 11.11
C ARG A 282 2.36 -20.34 11.28
N GLY A 283 2.65 -20.01 12.52
CA GLY A 283 3.78 -19.20 12.98
C GLY A 283 3.86 -17.73 12.61
N SER A 284 3.23 -17.23 11.57
CA SER A 284 3.18 -15.81 11.24
C SER A 284 1.76 -15.26 11.30
N VAL A 285 1.63 -14.07 11.85
CA VAL A 285 0.36 -13.36 11.89
C VAL A 285 -0.01 -12.98 10.47
N ARG A 286 -1.04 -13.61 9.95
CA ARG A 286 -1.61 -13.30 8.64
C ARG A 286 -2.55 -12.10 8.72
N ASP A 287 -2.70 -11.41 7.60
CA ASP A 287 -3.76 -10.41 7.42
C ASP A 287 -5.14 -11.01 7.79
N PRO A 288 -6.06 -10.29 8.46
CA PRO A 288 -7.38 -10.80 8.85
C PRO A 288 -8.23 -11.27 7.70
N GLN A 289 -8.10 -10.66 6.56
CA GLN A 289 -8.81 -11.11 5.37
C GLN A 289 -8.33 -12.52 5.01
N VAL A 290 -7.01 -12.75 5.02
CA VAL A 290 -6.42 -14.08 4.78
C VAL A 290 -6.86 -15.08 5.84
N GLN A 291 -6.87 -14.67 7.11
CA GLN A 291 -7.35 -15.50 8.22
C GLN A 291 -8.82 -15.92 8.03
N SER A 292 -9.68 -14.96 7.66
CA SER A 292 -11.10 -15.21 7.41
C SER A 292 -11.33 -16.13 6.21
N LEU A 293 -10.61 -15.89 5.12
CA LEU A 293 -10.68 -16.71 3.91
C LEU A 293 -10.18 -18.13 4.19
N SER A 294 -9.03 -18.28 4.85
CA SER A 294 -8.46 -19.58 5.21
C SER A 294 -9.38 -20.38 6.11
N ALA A 295 -9.96 -19.73 7.14
CA ALA A 295 -10.92 -20.38 8.04
C ALA A 295 -12.17 -20.87 7.29
N ARG A 296 -12.65 -20.08 6.32
CA ARG A 296 -13.81 -20.45 5.51
C ARG A 296 -13.49 -21.63 4.58
N ALA A 297 -12.36 -21.56 3.88
CA ALA A 297 -11.91 -22.63 2.99
C ALA A 297 -11.65 -23.94 3.76
N TRP A 298 -11.00 -23.83 4.93
CA TRP A 298 -10.77 -24.99 5.82
C TRP A 298 -12.05 -25.74 6.19
N ARG A 299 -13.14 -25.03 6.42
CA ARG A 299 -14.45 -25.64 6.67
C ARG A 299 -15.00 -26.37 5.46
N HIS A 300 -14.89 -25.79 4.27
CA HIS A 300 -15.36 -26.42 3.03
C HIS A 300 -14.56 -27.68 2.68
N LEU A 301 -13.29 -27.75 3.11
CA LEU A 301 -12.48 -28.99 3.00
C LEU A 301 -12.89 -30.10 3.98
N GLY A 302 -13.91 -29.87 4.82
CA GLY A 302 -14.32 -30.83 5.85
C GLY A 302 -13.29 -31.04 6.96
N SER A 303 -12.31 -30.13 7.09
CA SER A 303 -11.19 -30.25 8.01
C SER A 303 -11.60 -30.07 9.46
N PRO A 304 -10.95 -30.77 10.43
CA PRO A 304 -11.28 -30.64 11.84
C PRO A 304 -11.09 -29.21 12.34
N ARG A 305 -12.03 -28.71 13.14
CA ARG A 305 -11.94 -27.37 13.76
C ARG A 305 -10.73 -27.20 14.67
N THR A 306 -10.21 -28.29 15.22
CA THR A 306 -9.02 -28.31 16.07
C THR A 306 -7.77 -27.79 15.34
N GLY A 307 -7.67 -27.97 14.02
CA GLY A 307 -6.59 -27.41 13.21
C GLY A 307 -6.57 -25.87 13.18
N LEU A 308 -7.69 -25.22 13.50
CA LEU A 308 -7.80 -23.76 13.58
C LEU A 308 -7.72 -23.21 15.02
N ALA A 309 -7.43 -24.05 16.02
CA ALA A 309 -7.29 -23.61 17.41
C ALA A 309 -6.20 -22.52 17.59
N PRO A 310 -5.01 -22.62 16.96
CA PRO A 310 -4.00 -21.56 17.03
C PRO A 310 -4.51 -20.21 16.49
N LEU A 311 -5.28 -20.21 15.40
CA LEU A 311 -5.88 -19.02 14.83
C LEU A 311 -6.88 -18.36 15.80
N VAL A 312 -7.71 -19.18 16.47
CA VAL A 312 -8.67 -18.68 17.46
C VAL A 312 -7.94 -18.02 18.63
N GLU A 313 -6.90 -18.67 19.14
CA GLU A 313 -6.09 -18.15 20.25
C GLU A 313 -5.39 -16.84 19.86
N GLU A 314 -4.79 -16.79 18.69
CA GLU A 314 -4.14 -15.61 18.15
C GLU A 314 -5.13 -14.42 18.03
N ILE A 315 -6.30 -14.62 17.41
CA ILE A 315 -7.29 -13.55 17.27
C ILE A 315 -7.78 -13.08 18.65
N ARG A 316 -8.03 -14.01 19.57
CA ARG A 316 -8.50 -13.68 20.93
C ARG A 316 -7.47 -12.92 21.74
N SER A 317 -6.19 -13.27 21.63
CA SER A 317 -5.10 -12.57 22.35
C SER A 317 -4.97 -11.11 21.95
N ARG A 318 -5.47 -10.75 20.77
CA ARG A 318 -5.46 -9.39 20.22
C ARG A 318 -6.76 -8.62 20.41
N GLN A 319 -7.82 -9.27 20.90
CA GLN A 319 -9.08 -8.57 21.14
C GLN A 319 -8.91 -7.46 22.19
N LEU A 320 -9.37 -6.28 21.84
CA LEU A 320 -9.49 -5.15 22.75
C LEU A 320 -10.57 -5.45 23.84
N PRO A 321 -10.62 -4.70 24.94
CA PRO A 321 -11.66 -4.84 25.96
C PRO A 321 -13.10 -4.75 25.42
N THR A 322 -13.28 -4.04 24.30
CA THR A 322 -14.55 -3.94 23.54
C THR A 322 -14.93 -5.24 22.83
N GLY A 323 -14.00 -6.17 22.69
CA GLY A 323 -14.15 -7.38 21.88
C GLY A 323 -13.81 -7.19 20.39
N LEU A 324 -13.51 -5.96 19.97
CA LEU A 324 -13.04 -5.64 18.62
C LEU A 324 -11.54 -5.95 18.47
N LEU A 325 -11.04 -5.88 17.24
CA LEU A 325 -9.62 -6.00 16.95
C LEU A 325 -9.00 -4.63 16.67
N PRO A 326 -7.74 -4.43 17.03
CA PRO A 326 -7.05 -3.18 16.71
C PRO A 326 -6.94 -2.95 15.21
N ALA A 327 -6.87 -1.70 14.79
CA ALA A 327 -6.77 -1.29 13.39
C ALA A 327 -5.54 -1.87 12.68
N VAL A 328 -4.46 -2.09 13.42
CA VAL A 328 -3.26 -2.80 12.97
C VAL A 328 -3.15 -4.09 13.76
N GLN A 329 -3.08 -5.20 13.07
CA GLN A 329 -3.27 -6.52 13.66
C GLN A 329 -2.10 -7.10 14.40
N VAL A 330 -0.98 -6.81 13.97
CA VAL A 330 0.34 -6.95 14.56
C VAL A 330 1.02 -5.72 14.12
N ARG A 331 2.01 -5.27 14.85
CA ARG A 331 2.95 -4.30 14.32
C ARG A 331 3.70 -4.95 13.14
N HIS A 332 2.95 -5.29 12.10
CA HIS A 332 3.54 -5.82 10.88
C HIS A 332 3.85 -4.62 10.00
N GLY A 333 5.10 -4.27 9.95
CA GLY A 333 5.56 -3.21 9.07
C GLY A 333 5.32 -3.60 7.62
N VAL A 334 5.06 -2.61 6.78
CA VAL A 334 4.83 -2.79 5.35
C VAL A 334 5.89 -2.05 4.54
N LEU A 335 6.18 -2.55 3.34
CA LEU A 335 7.25 -2.02 2.49
C LEU A 335 7.09 -0.52 2.21
N THR A 336 5.87 -0.06 1.93
CA THR A 336 5.58 1.35 1.63
C THR A 336 5.85 2.27 2.83
N SER A 337 5.42 1.89 4.03
CA SER A 337 5.70 2.66 5.25
C SER A 337 7.19 2.62 5.61
N THR A 338 7.84 1.49 5.38
CA THR A 338 9.29 1.33 5.57
C THR A 338 10.07 2.26 4.64
N TYR A 339 9.63 2.38 3.37
CA TYR A 339 10.23 3.33 2.43
C TYR A 339 10.12 4.77 2.93
N GLU A 340 8.96 5.18 3.42
CA GLU A 340 8.75 6.50 4.01
C GLU A 340 9.64 6.74 5.25
N VAL A 341 9.79 5.73 6.11
CA VAL A 341 10.66 5.82 7.31
C VAL A 341 12.13 5.96 6.92
N VAL A 342 12.62 5.16 5.97
CA VAL A 342 14.02 5.22 5.53
C VAL A 342 14.30 6.57 4.86
N ALA A 343 13.38 7.07 4.04
CA ALA A 343 13.50 8.40 3.45
C ALA A 343 13.47 9.51 4.51
N LEU A 344 12.63 9.38 5.56
CA LEU A 344 12.61 10.31 6.70
C LEU A 344 13.96 10.27 7.46
N ARG A 345 14.51 9.09 7.73
CA ARG A 345 15.82 8.94 8.38
C ARG A 345 16.93 9.63 7.56
N LEU A 346 16.93 9.45 6.24
CA LEU A 346 17.87 10.13 5.34
C LEU A 346 17.79 11.66 5.48
N ILE A 347 16.59 12.21 5.32
CA ILE A 347 16.35 13.66 5.40
C ILE A 347 16.74 14.23 6.77
N ALA A 348 16.44 13.50 7.85
CA ALA A 348 16.74 13.90 9.23
C ALA A 348 18.21 13.64 9.63
N GLY A 349 19.05 13.08 8.75
CA GLY A 349 20.44 12.74 9.07
C GLY A 349 20.59 11.63 10.12
N LEU A 350 19.62 10.71 10.21
CA LEU A 350 19.64 9.57 11.12
C LEU A 350 20.38 8.37 10.51
N PRO A 351 20.96 7.49 11.33
CA PRO A 351 21.64 6.29 10.85
C PRO A 351 20.71 5.37 10.04
N LEU A 352 21.21 4.84 8.92
CA LEU A 352 20.51 3.86 8.10
C LEU A 352 20.92 2.41 8.40
N GLU A 353 22.05 2.22 9.10
CA GLU A 353 22.48 0.87 9.51
C GLU A 353 21.48 0.28 10.51
N ASP A 354 20.71 -0.70 10.05
CA ASP A 354 19.63 -1.32 10.79
C ASP A 354 19.58 -2.81 10.48
N PRO A 355 20.21 -3.65 11.33
CA PRO A 355 20.26 -5.10 11.10
C PRO A 355 18.88 -5.76 11.06
N LEU A 356 17.94 -5.34 11.92
CA LEU A 356 16.58 -5.90 11.97
C LEU A 356 15.79 -5.55 10.71
N LEU A 357 15.92 -4.31 10.25
CA LEU A 357 15.29 -3.89 8.99
C LEU A 357 15.88 -4.64 7.80
N ARG A 358 17.20 -4.80 7.76
CA ARG A 358 17.88 -5.56 6.70
C ARG A 358 17.43 -7.01 6.66
N GLU A 359 17.29 -7.66 7.83
CA GLU A 359 16.79 -9.03 7.95
C GLU A 359 15.33 -9.12 7.46
N GLY A 360 14.44 -8.24 7.94
CA GLY A 360 13.04 -8.21 7.50
C GLY A 360 12.87 -7.96 6.00
N LEU A 361 13.70 -7.10 5.40
CA LEU A 361 13.70 -6.88 3.95
C LEU A 361 14.23 -8.11 3.18
N ALA A 362 15.23 -8.82 3.73
CA ALA A 362 15.76 -10.05 3.12
C ALA A 362 14.72 -11.18 3.16
N ASP A 363 13.98 -11.32 4.25
CA ASP A 363 12.92 -12.32 4.40
C ASP A 363 11.78 -12.11 3.40
N MET A 364 11.51 -10.85 3.02
CA MET A 364 10.52 -10.53 2.00
C MET A 364 10.93 -10.86 0.56
N ARG A 365 12.20 -11.18 0.30
CA ARG A 365 12.76 -11.32 -1.06
C ARG A 365 11.86 -12.15 -1.99
N THR A 366 11.49 -13.35 -1.57
CA THR A 366 10.66 -14.24 -2.40
C THR A 366 9.31 -13.63 -2.72
N THR A 367 8.62 -13.12 -1.72
CA THR A 367 7.30 -12.47 -1.88
C THR A 367 7.40 -11.26 -2.81
N VAL A 368 8.40 -10.41 -2.62
CA VAL A 368 8.61 -9.22 -3.46
C VAL A 368 8.83 -9.62 -4.92
N LEU A 369 9.73 -10.55 -5.19
CA LEU A 369 10.09 -10.94 -6.56
C LEU A 369 8.95 -11.67 -7.30
N THR A 370 8.06 -12.34 -6.59
CA THR A 370 6.99 -13.14 -7.20
C THR A 370 5.63 -12.46 -7.23
N THR A 371 5.32 -11.63 -6.23
CA THR A 371 3.95 -11.14 -5.99
C THR A 371 3.79 -9.63 -6.23
N TYR A 372 4.84 -8.83 -5.94
CA TYR A 372 4.74 -7.38 -6.00
C TYR A 372 4.84 -6.85 -7.42
N ASP A 373 4.18 -5.69 -7.64
CA ASP A 373 4.34 -4.95 -8.89
C ASP A 373 5.77 -4.41 -9.06
N PRO A 374 6.18 -4.05 -10.28
CA PRO A 374 7.54 -3.59 -10.56
C PRO A 374 7.97 -2.37 -9.74
N LEU A 375 7.06 -1.43 -9.43
CA LEU A 375 7.38 -0.24 -8.65
C LEU A 375 7.76 -0.61 -7.21
N LEU A 376 6.99 -1.50 -6.57
CA LEU A 376 7.28 -1.99 -5.23
C LEU A 376 8.55 -2.85 -5.19
N ARG A 377 8.83 -3.64 -6.25
CA ARG A 377 10.11 -4.35 -6.37
C ARG A 377 11.30 -3.37 -6.42
N GLY A 378 11.15 -2.29 -7.19
CA GLY A 378 12.15 -1.21 -7.23
C GLY A 378 12.35 -0.55 -5.87
N ALA A 379 11.27 -0.20 -5.18
CA ALA A 379 11.33 0.36 -3.84
C ALA A 379 12.02 -0.58 -2.82
N TRP A 380 11.74 -1.89 -2.90
CA TRP A 380 12.45 -2.89 -2.08
C TRP A 380 13.95 -2.92 -2.39
N LEU A 381 14.34 -2.90 -3.66
CA LEU A 381 15.75 -2.88 -4.05
C LEU A 381 16.46 -1.63 -3.53
N THR A 382 15.82 -0.45 -3.65
CA THR A 382 16.32 0.81 -3.08
C THR A 382 16.53 0.70 -1.57
N LEU A 383 15.56 0.13 -0.85
CA LEU A 383 15.65 -0.07 0.59
C LEU A 383 16.79 -1.01 0.97
N MET A 384 16.93 -2.14 0.28
CA MET A 384 18.03 -3.08 0.51
C MET A 384 19.39 -2.40 0.36
N GLN A 385 19.57 -1.60 -0.68
CA GLN A 385 20.81 -0.83 -0.88
C GLN A 385 21.03 0.20 0.23
N ALA A 386 19.99 0.96 0.59
CA ALA A 386 20.08 2.00 1.62
C ALA A 386 20.50 1.46 3.01
N VAL A 387 20.06 0.25 3.36
CA VAL A 387 20.42 -0.38 4.66
C VAL A 387 21.65 -1.28 4.58
N GLY A 388 22.43 -1.23 3.50
CA GLY A 388 23.64 -2.04 3.30
C GLY A 388 23.36 -3.53 3.13
N GLY A 389 22.17 -3.90 2.66
CA GLY A 389 21.81 -5.27 2.31
C GLY A 389 22.40 -5.69 0.96
N THR A 390 22.57 -7.00 0.78
CA THR A 390 23.06 -7.57 -0.48
C THR A 390 21.93 -8.21 -1.26
N VAL A 391 21.80 -7.84 -2.54
CA VAL A 391 20.87 -8.47 -3.49
C VAL A 391 21.68 -9.14 -4.59
N GLY A 392 21.29 -10.33 -5.01
CA GLY A 392 21.98 -11.06 -6.07
C GLY A 392 21.96 -10.27 -7.40
N GLU A 393 23.03 -10.33 -8.18
CA GLU A 393 23.13 -9.62 -9.47
C GLU A 393 21.98 -9.96 -10.44
N GLN A 394 21.50 -11.20 -10.43
CA GLN A 394 20.38 -11.62 -11.29
C GLN A 394 19.09 -10.94 -10.84
N ASP A 395 18.77 -10.97 -9.53
CA ASP A 395 17.57 -10.31 -8.99
C ASP A 395 17.60 -8.80 -9.28
N THR A 396 18.75 -8.16 -9.07
CA THR A 396 18.93 -6.74 -9.38
C THR A 396 18.63 -6.44 -10.84
N ARG A 397 19.19 -7.24 -11.77
CA ARG A 397 18.93 -7.07 -13.21
C ARG A 397 17.46 -7.28 -13.56
N ASP A 398 16.83 -8.30 -13.00
CA ASP A 398 15.44 -8.64 -13.28
C ASP A 398 14.49 -7.56 -12.73
N VAL A 399 14.75 -7.06 -11.53
CA VAL A 399 13.98 -5.94 -10.94
C VAL A 399 14.14 -4.68 -11.78
N LEU A 400 15.36 -4.28 -12.13
CA LEU A 400 15.61 -3.09 -12.96
C LEU A 400 14.95 -3.21 -14.34
N ALA A 401 15.03 -4.38 -14.98
CA ALA A 401 14.36 -4.61 -16.25
C ALA A 401 12.85 -4.48 -16.14
N ALA A 402 12.24 -5.03 -15.08
CA ALA A 402 10.81 -4.94 -14.84
C ALA A 402 10.37 -3.50 -14.54
N VAL A 403 11.10 -2.75 -13.71
CA VAL A 403 10.85 -1.34 -13.41
C VAL A 403 10.91 -0.49 -14.68
N ARG A 404 11.95 -0.65 -15.51
CA ARG A 404 12.09 0.08 -16.78
C ARG A 404 10.98 -0.26 -17.78
N ALA A 405 10.58 -1.53 -17.88
CA ALA A 405 9.53 -1.97 -18.79
C ALA A 405 8.14 -1.42 -18.40
N SER A 406 7.89 -1.23 -17.10
CA SER A 406 6.60 -0.81 -16.55
C SER A 406 6.49 0.71 -16.33
N ALA A 407 7.60 1.44 -16.37
CA ALA A 407 7.59 2.89 -16.23
C ALA A 407 6.77 3.54 -17.36
N PRO A 408 5.88 4.50 -17.06
CA PRO A 408 5.08 5.20 -18.07
C PRO A 408 5.95 5.88 -19.12
N ARG A 409 5.64 5.65 -20.40
CA ARG A 409 6.32 6.30 -21.54
C ARG A 409 5.71 7.64 -21.94
N SER A 410 4.53 7.94 -21.40
CA SER A 410 3.87 9.24 -21.49
C SER A 410 3.29 9.62 -20.15
N VAL A 411 3.31 10.91 -19.83
CA VAL A 411 2.80 11.44 -18.56
C VAL A 411 1.68 12.43 -18.83
N ASP A 412 0.59 12.27 -18.12
CA ASP A 412 -0.57 13.13 -18.09
C ASP A 412 -1.16 13.23 -16.66
N ASP A 413 -2.32 13.88 -16.52
CA ASP A 413 -3.02 14.06 -15.24
C ASP A 413 -3.34 12.73 -14.53
N GLY A 414 -3.60 11.68 -15.31
CA GLY A 414 -4.07 10.38 -14.79
C GLY A 414 -2.96 9.53 -14.21
N ASN A 415 -1.68 9.76 -14.62
CA ASN A 415 -0.59 8.88 -14.23
C ASN A 415 0.66 9.58 -13.69
N VAL A 416 0.64 10.90 -13.51
CA VAL A 416 1.80 11.66 -13.01
C VAL A 416 2.27 11.20 -11.64
N ASP A 417 1.34 10.83 -10.76
CA ASP A 417 1.67 10.32 -9.44
C ASP A 417 2.44 8.99 -9.50
N VAL A 418 2.01 8.09 -10.38
CA VAL A 418 2.71 6.82 -10.63
C VAL A 418 4.08 7.07 -11.24
N TRP A 419 4.15 7.91 -12.29
CA TRP A 419 5.40 8.24 -12.94
C TRP A 419 6.40 8.93 -11.98
N SER A 420 5.94 9.85 -11.14
CA SER A 420 6.78 10.51 -10.13
C SER A 420 7.44 9.50 -9.17
N ARG A 421 6.70 8.47 -8.76
CA ARG A 421 7.26 7.37 -7.93
C ARG A 421 8.30 6.55 -8.67
N TYR A 422 8.12 6.30 -9.98
CA TYR A 422 9.15 5.65 -10.78
C TYR A 422 10.43 6.49 -10.82
N THR A 423 10.33 7.83 -10.95
CA THR A 423 11.52 8.70 -10.91
C THR A 423 12.23 8.65 -9.55
N GLU A 424 11.50 8.54 -8.44
CA GLU A 424 12.08 8.33 -7.11
C GLU A 424 12.85 7.00 -7.02
N VAL A 425 12.27 5.92 -7.54
CA VAL A 425 12.91 4.60 -7.55
C VAL A 425 14.17 4.62 -8.42
N PHE A 426 14.12 5.19 -9.63
CA PHE A 426 15.30 5.30 -10.49
C PHE A 426 16.41 6.14 -9.83
N ALA A 427 16.07 7.30 -9.25
CA ALA A 427 17.02 8.12 -8.52
C ALA A 427 17.63 7.38 -7.31
N GLY A 428 16.81 6.66 -6.54
CA GLY A 428 17.28 5.87 -5.39
C GLY A 428 18.17 4.68 -5.77
N LEU A 429 18.09 4.21 -7.03
CA LEU A 429 18.92 3.13 -7.56
C LEU A 429 20.14 3.63 -8.38
N ASP A 430 20.34 4.94 -8.43
CA ASP A 430 21.36 5.58 -9.30
C ASP A 430 21.21 5.17 -10.78
N GLU A 431 19.96 5.10 -11.25
CA GLU A 431 19.60 4.65 -12.58
C GLU A 431 18.95 5.78 -13.38
N GLU A 432 19.29 5.88 -14.66
CA GLU A 432 18.69 6.89 -15.55
C GLU A 432 17.18 6.65 -15.72
N THR A 433 16.38 7.68 -15.46
CA THR A 433 14.94 7.63 -15.70
C THR A 433 14.66 7.54 -17.21
N PRO A 434 13.85 6.56 -17.66
CA PRO A 434 13.49 6.43 -19.08
C PRO A 434 12.88 7.71 -19.63
N ALA A 435 13.22 8.04 -20.89
CA ALA A 435 12.67 9.20 -21.56
C ALA A 435 11.14 9.10 -21.65
N VAL A 436 10.47 10.18 -21.28
CA VAL A 436 9.01 10.27 -21.24
C VAL A 436 8.52 11.40 -22.14
N ARG A 437 7.37 11.22 -22.77
CA ARG A 437 6.66 12.28 -23.48
C ARG A 437 5.64 12.91 -22.55
N VAL A 438 5.81 14.20 -22.25
CA VAL A 438 4.86 14.95 -21.44
C VAL A 438 3.80 15.55 -22.35
N THR A 439 2.52 15.32 -22.05
CA THR A 439 1.38 15.94 -22.75
C THR A 439 1.09 17.31 -22.16
N ARG A 440 0.41 18.19 -22.95
CA ARG A 440 0.09 19.53 -22.49
C ARG A 440 -0.81 19.47 -21.26
N TRP A 441 -0.41 20.20 -20.23
CA TRP A 441 -1.11 20.25 -18.96
C TRP A 441 -2.16 21.37 -18.93
N PRO A 442 -3.43 21.09 -18.65
CA PRO A 442 -4.40 22.16 -18.42
C PRO A 442 -4.23 22.76 -17.01
N ALA A 443 -4.25 24.10 -16.90
CA ALA A 443 -3.68 24.82 -15.75
C ALA A 443 -4.59 25.07 -14.52
N ASP A 444 -5.88 24.70 -14.49
CA ASP A 444 -6.83 25.48 -13.68
C ASP A 444 -7.55 24.78 -12.52
N SER A 445 -7.20 23.53 -12.10
CA SER A 445 -7.81 22.90 -10.91
C SER A 445 -6.79 22.64 -9.80
N PRO A 446 -7.20 22.63 -8.51
CA PRO A 446 -6.29 22.31 -7.40
C PRO A 446 -5.57 20.97 -7.56
N GLU A 447 -6.26 19.92 -8.04
CA GLU A 447 -5.68 18.60 -8.27
C GLU A 447 -4.60 18.65 -9.36
N ARG A 448 -4.82 19.47 -10.39
CA ARG A 448 -3.85 19.66 -11.49
C ARG A 448 -2.62 20.43 -11.05
N ARG A 449 -2.76 21.37 -10.11
CA ARG A 449 -1.61 22.07 -9.52
C ARG A 449 -0.71 21.10 -8.76
N TYR A 450 -1.30 20.17 -8.00
CA TYR A 450 -0.53 19.12 -7.34
C TYR A 450 0.20 18.22 -8.34
N GLY A 451 -0.49 17.75 -9.38
CA GLY A 451 0.12 17.00 -10.48
C GLY A 451 1.25 17.77 -11.18
N ARG A 452 1.09 19.10 -11.35
CA ARG A 452 2.13 19.98 -11.89
C ARG A 452 3.41 19.96 -11.02
N SER A 453 3.26 20.02 -9.72
CA SER A 453 4.39 19.94 -8.77
C SER A 453 5.08 18.59 -8.84
N LEU A 454 4.33 17.48 -8.89
CA LEU A 454 4.89 16.14 -9.07
C LEU A 454 5.65 16.01 -10.40
N LEU A 455 5.12 16.59 -11.49
CA LEU A 455 5.79 16.59 -12.79
C LEU A 455 7.11 17.33 -12.73
N ILE A 456 7.14 18.54 -12.18
CA ILE A 456 8.35 19.36 -12.07
C ILE A 456 9.42 18.61 -11.25
N ASN A 457 9.05 18.05 -10.09
CA ASN A 457 9.97 17.30 -9.26
C ASN A 457 10.49 16.05 -9.97
N GLY A 458 9.63 15.30 -10.66
CA GLY A 458 10.04 14.13 -11.42
C GLY A 458 10.97 14.47 -12.58
N LEU A 459 10.70 15.58 -13.31
CA LEU A 459 11.58 16.05 -14.39
C LEU A 459 12.91 16.58 -13.84
N ALA A 460 12.91 17.22 -12.67
CA ALA A 460 14.13 17.64 -11.99
C ALA A 460 15.02 16.44 -11.62
N ARG A 461 14.44 15.39 -11.02
CA ARG A 461 15.17 14.15 -10.71
C ARG A 461 15.72 13.45 -11.96
N ALA A 462 14.99 13.56 -13.08
CA ALA A 462 15.40 13.00 -14.35
C ALA A 462 16.36 13.90 -15.15
N ASP A 463 16.77 15.06 -14.62
CA ASP A 463 17.56 16.10 -15.31
C ASP A 463 16.93 16.55 -16.64
N ARG A 464 15.59 16.64 -16.66
CA ARG A 464 14.79 16.89 -17.88
C ARG A 464 13.79 18.04 -17.72
N LEU A 465 14.12 19.06 -16.93
CA LEU A 465 13.25 20.26 -16.76
C LEU A 465 12.97 20.99 -18.07
N ASP A 466 13.79 20.79 -19.10
CA ASP A 466 13.58 21.28 -20.46
C ASP A 466 12.34 20.68 -21.15
N ALA A 467 11.92 19.48 -20.71
CA ALA A 467 10.75 18.78 -21.22
C ALA A 467 9.42 19.27 -20.63
N LEU A 468 9.44 20.23 -19.69
CA LEU A 468 8.22 20.79 -19.09
C LEU A 468 7.37 21.51 -20.15
N PRO A 469 6.13 21.10 -20.39
CA PRO A 469 5.29 21.68 -21.42
C PRO A 469 4.73 23.04 -21.01
N GLY A 470 4.70 23.98 -21.94
CA GLY A 470 4.12 25.31 -21.75
C GLY A 470 5.02 26.31 -21.04
N GLU A 471 4.42 27.34 -20.45
CA GLU A 471 5.14 28.35 -19.66
C GLU A 471 5.49 27.78 -18.27
N ARG A 472 6.73 27.98 -17.86
CA ARG A 472 7.17 27.56 -16.52
C ARG A 472 6.51 28.43 -15.46
N PRO A 473 5.90 27.83 -14.40
CA PRO A 473 5.34 28.65 -13.31
C PRO A 473 6.45 29.45 -12.64
N ALA A 474 6.13 30.62 -12.16
CA ALA A 474 7.06 31.39 -11.36
C ALA A 474 7.29 30.67 -10.01
N PRO A 475 8.54 30.54 -9.52
CA PRO A 475 8.82 29.91 -8.23
C PRO A 475 7.99 30.50 -7.09
N ALA A 476 7.76 31.81 -7.08
CA ALA A 476 6.94 32.48 -6.08
C ALA A 476 5.46 32.06 -6.11
N GLU A 477 4.91 31.68 -7.25
CA GLU A 477 3.57 31.14 -7.39
C GLU A 477 3.46 29.78 -6.67
N LEU A 478 4.42 28.89 -6.90
CA LEU A 478 4.47 27.57 -6.26
C LEU A 478 4.68 27.68 -4.74
N VAL A 479 5.47 28.65 -4.26
CA VAL A 479 5.60 28.96 -2.83
C VAL A 479 4.25 29.39 -2.24
N GLY A 480 3.50 30.26 -2.94
CA GLY A 480 2.16 30.67 -2.51
C GLY A 480 1.18 29.49 -2.42
N GLU A 481 1.20 28.61 -3.44
CA GLU A 481 0.42 27.37 -3.43
C GLU A 481 0.81 26.44 -2.27
N ALA A 482 2.09 26.26 -2.01
CA ALA A 482 2.60 25.46 -0.90
C ALA A 482 2.11 25.96 0.46
N GLU A 483 2.15 27.28 0.68
CA GLU A 483 1.65 27.89 1.91
C GLU A 483 0.12 27.72 2.06
N GLU A 484 -0.63 27.84 0.97
CA GLU A 484 -2.07 27.57 0.97
C GLU A 484 -2.34 26.10 1.39
N ARG A 485 -1.56 25.15 0.87
CA ARG A 485 -1.66 23.73 1.25
C ARG A 485 -1.29 23.50 2.72
N LEU A 486 -0.31 24.17 3.25
CA LEU A 486 -0.01 24.10 4.68
C LEU A 486 -1.15 24.63 5.56
N ARG A 487 -1.91 25.64 5.10
CA ARG A 487 -3.06 26.18 5.85
C ARG A 487 -4.30 25.30 5.75
N ALA A 488 -4.65 24.83 4.55
CA ALA A 488 -5.96 24.24 4.25
C ALA A 488 -5.90 22.83 3.64
N GLY A 489 -4.76 22.36 3.17
CA GLY A 489 -4.55 21.07 2.53
C GLY A 489 -3.67 20.13 3.35
N THR A 490 -2.77 19.42 2.67
CA THR A 490 -1.85 18.44 3.27
C THR A 490 -0.41 18.93 3.25
N VAL A 491 0.39 18.48 4.22
CA VAL A 491 1.83 18.76 4.29
C VAL A 491 2.57 18.11 3.11
N ARG A 492 2.12 16.95 2.65
CA ARG A 492 2.68 16.27 1.46
C ARG A 492 2.52 17.09 0.19
N GLU A 493 1.30 17.62 -0.05
CA GLU A 493 1.07 18.49 -1.22
C GLU A 493 1.92 19.76 -1.15
N ALA A 494 2.07 20.34 0.05
CA ALA A 494 2.92 21.50 0.26
C ALA A 494 4.40 21.18 -0.01
N ALA A 495 4.91 20.03 0.46
CA ALA A 495 6.29 19.60 0.21
C ALA A 495 6.59 19.43 -1.28
N GLU A 496 5.64 18.89 -2.05
CA GLU A 496 5.79 18.80 -3.51
C GLU A 496 5.83 20.17 -4.17
N ALA A 497 5.01 21.13 -3.74
CA ALA A 497 5.02 22.48 -4.29
C ALA A 497 6.30 23.26 -3.93
N PHE A 498 6.81 23.14 -2.69
CA PHE A 498 8.10 23.72 -2.30
C PHE A 498 9.27 23.07 -3.05
N GLY A 499 9.27 21.74 -3.22
CA GLY A 499 10.27 21.03 -4.03
C GLY A 499 10.29 21.54 -5.47
N ALA A 500 9.12 21.68 -6.09
CA ALA A 500 8.98 22.20 -7.44
C ALA A 500 9.45 23.68 -7.55
N ALA A 501 9.14 24.51 -6.55
CA ALA A 501 9.66 25.88 -6.50
C ALA A 501 11.19 25.90 -6.42
N HIS A 502 11.77 25.05 -5.58
CA HIS A 502 13.23 24.91 -5.43
C HIS A 502 13.89 24.43 -6.74
N ALA A 503 13.32 23.40 -7.37
CA ALA A 503 13.79 22.89 -8.66
C ALA A 503 13.78 23.94 -9.78
N LEU A 504 12.89 24.94 -9.68
CA LEU A 504 12.83 26.09 -10.60
C LEU A 504 13.65 27.30 -10.12
N GLY A 505 14.50 27.13 -9.07
CA GLY A 505 15.45 28.14 -8.62
C GLY A 505 14.98 29.01 -7.46
N TRP A 506 13.92 28.64 -6.73
CA TRP A 506 13.57 29.31 -5.48
C TRP A 506 14.62 29.03 -4.40
N THR A 507 15.08 30.09 -3.77
CA THR A 507 15.95 30.02 -2.61
C THR A 507 15.25 30.69 -1.43
N PRO A 508 15.00 29.97 -0.32
CA PRO A 508 14.30 30.54 0.84
C PRO A 508 15.11 31.64 1.51
N ARG A 509 14.44 32.70 1.97
CA ARG A 509 14.99 33.75 2.82
C ARG A 509 14.61 33.50 4.26
N THR A 510 15.29 34.13 5.21
CA THR A 510 15.00 34.01 6.64
C THR A 510 13.51 34.24 6.96
N ALA A 511 12.90 35.28 6.37
CA ALA A 511 11.47 35.56 6.56
C ALA A 511 10.56 34.46 6.01
N ASP A 512 10.97 33.73 4.96
CA ASP A 512 10.23 32.60 4.43
C ASP A 512 10.34 31.42 5.40
N ALA A 513 11.54 31.15 5.93
CA ALA A 513 11.77 30.09 6.92
C ALA A 513 10.96 30.30 8.20
N GLU A 514 10.91 31.51 8.74
CA GLU A 514 10.11 31.85 9.93
C GLU A 514 8.60 31.62 9.67
N ARG A 515 8.08 32.14 8.55
CA ARG A 515 6.65 32.06 8.20
C ARG A 515 6.21 30.62 7.92
N ILE A 516 6.97 29.88 7.14
CA ILE A 516 6.66 28.49 6.76
C ILE A 516 6.86 27.58 7.97
N GLY A 517 7.92 27.80 8.76
CA GLY A 517 8.17 27.08 10.00
C GLY A 517 7.00 27.19 11.00
N ALA A 518 6.43 28.38 11.16
CA ALA A 518 5.25 28.57 12.01
C ALA A 518 4.01 27.77 11.51
N LEU A 519 3.83 27.66 10.19
CA LEU A 519 2.75 26.85 9.61
C LEU A 519 2.97 25.35 9.81
N LEU A 520 4.22 24.90 9.75
CA LEU A 520 4.57 23.50 10.04
C LEU A 520 4.38 23.17 11.52
N GLU A 521 4.84 24.05 12.41
CA GLU A 521 4.72 23.83 13.86
C GLU A 521 3.26 23.67 14.30
N ALA A 522 2.32 24.37 13.64
CA ALA A 522 0.88 24.18 13.86
C ALA A 522 0.37 22.76 13.50
N ARG A 523 1.18 21.93 12.83
CA ARG A 523 0.88 20.53 12.48
C ARG A 523 1.55 19.52 13.43
N ARG A 524 2.36 19.98 14.39
CA ARG A 524 3.15 19.13 15.29
C ARG A 524 2.40 18.72 16.57
N ASP A 525 1.15 19.08 16.72
CA ASP A 525 0.33 18.76 17.90
C ASP A 525 -0.15 17.28 17.86
N CYS A 526 0.75 16.37 18.23
CA CYS A 526 0.54 14.92 18.21
C CYS A 526 0.67 14.35 19.62
N PRO A 527 -0.42 13.89 20.27
CA PRO A 527 -0.33 13.28 21.58
C PRO A 527 0.64 12.08 21.60
N GLY A 528 1.69 12.16 22.43
CA GLY A 528 2.69 11.09 22.59
C GLY A 528 3.69 10.95 21.44
N ALA A 529 3.63 11.80 20.41
CA ALA A 529 4.51 11.73 19.25
C ALA A 529 5.02 13.13 18.85
N SER A 530 5.79 13.77 19.71
CA SER A 530 6.27 15.16 19.60
C SER A 530 7.13 15.46 18.37
N ALA A 531 7.78 14.44 17.78
CA ALA A 531 8.58 14.59 16.56
C ALA A 531 7.80 14.35 15.28
N PHE A 532 6.53 13.96 15.37
CA PHE A 532 5.69 13.64 14.21
C PHE A 532 4.76 14.79 13.86
N TYR A 533 4.30 14.81 12.61
CA TYR A 533 3.40 15.81 12.06
C TYR A 533 2.13 15.17 11.52
N ARG A 534 1.00 15.87 11.71
CA ARG A 534 -0.24 15.57 10.98
C ARG A 534 -0.10 15.98 9.53
N ASP A 535 -0.52 15.13 8.61
CA ASP A 535 -0.52 15.47 7.19
C ASP A 535 -1.57 16.56 6.88
N SER A 536 -2.76 16.44 7.47
CA SER A 536 -3.84 17.42 7.35
C SER A 536 -4.27 17.98 8.71
N ALA A 537 -4.83 19.18 8.74
CA ALA A 537 -5.43 19.75 9.96
C ALA A 537 -6.64 18.93 10.47
N ARG A 538 -7.23 18.11 9.61
CA ARG A 538 -8.37 17.24 9.93
C ARG A 538 -7.95 15.89 10.48
N ASP A 539 -6.67 15.52 10.33
CA ASP A 539 -6.17 14.25 10.83
C ASP A 539 -6.11 14.28 12.36
N THR A 540 -6.57 13.23 12.98
CA THR A 540 -6.48 13.03 14.43
C THR A 540 -5.18 12.35 14.83
N GLU A 541 -4.43 11.82 13.86
CA GLU A 541 -3.19 11.08 14.04
C GLU A 541 -2.05 11.69 13.25
N CYS A 542 -0.85 11.53 13.79
CA CYS A 542 0.38 11.85 13.08
C CYS A 542 0.94 10.60 12.43
N GLY A 543 1.51 10.75 11.24
CA GLY A 543 2.04 9.63 10.50
C GLY A 543 3.36 9.95 9.81
N VAL A 544 4.05 8.89 9.42
CA VAL A 544 5.35 8.99 8.72
C VAL A 544 5.27 9.82 7.44
N PRO A 545 4.25 9.68 6.57
CA PRO A 545 4.22 10.46 5.32
C PRO A 545 4.14 11.98 5.53
N GLY A 546 3.30 12.44 6.48
CA GLY A 546 3.22 13.86 6.84
C GLY A 546 4.51 14.36 7.50
N THR A 547 5.11 13.53 8.35
CA THR A 547 6.38 13.82 9.02
C THR A 547 7.53 13.92 8.04
N ARG A 548 7.69 12.95 7.12
CA ARG A 548 8.70 13.02 6.04
C ARG A 548 8.56 14.31 5.23
N ALA A 549 7.34 14.65 4.86
CA ALA A 549 7.06 15.86 4.09
C ALA A 549 7.45 17.12 4.87
N ALA A 550 7.15 17.20 6.18
CA ALA A 550 7.53 18.31 7.05
C ALA A 550 9.05 18.46 7.17
N TYR A 551 9.76 17.35 7.41
CA TYR A 551 11.25 17.36 7.45
C TYR A 551 11.87 17.74 6.12
N ARG A 552 11.28 17.31 4.98
CA ARG A 552 11.72 17.74 3.64
C ARG A 552 11.56 19.25 3.46
N ILE A 553 10.44 19.84 3.89
CA ILE A 553 10.25 21.30 3.86
C ILE A 553 11.29 21.98 4.72
N THR A 554 11.51 21.52 5.95
CA THR A 554 12.51 22.08 6.87
C THR A 554 13.91 22.05 6.25
N ALA A 555 14.31 20.93 5.68
CA ALA A 555 15.61 20.79 5.03
C ALA A 555 15.77 21.74 3.81
N LEU A 556 14.71 21.97 3.04
CA LEU A 556 14.69 22.98 1.97
C LEU A 556 14.88 24.40 2.53
N LEU A 557 14.22 24.73 3.63
CA LEU A 557 14.31 26.05 4.27
C LEU A 557 15.70 26.33 4.85
N GLU A 558 16.38 25.32 5.36
CA GLU A 558 17.73 25.41 5.91
C GLU A 558 18.82 25.42 4.83
N GLY A 559 18.46 25.21 3.57
CA GLY A 559 19.41 25.03 2.47
C GLY A 559 20.28 23.77 2.64
N ALA A 560 19.85 22.83 3.49
CA ALA A 560 20.55 21.58 3.77
C ALA A 560 20.35 20.52 2.67
N LEU A 561 19.33 20.70 1.82
CA LEU A 561 19.15 19.88 0.61
C LEU A 561 19.83 20.60 -0.55
N PRO A 562 20.93 20.10 -1.10
CA PRO A 562 21.42 20.54 -2.39
C PRO A 562 20.34 20.27 -3.44
N ALA A 563 20.29 21.09 -4.51
CA ALA A 563 19.37 20.87 -5.65
C ALA A 563 19.50 19.47 -6.27
N GLU A 564 20.54 18.72 -5.90
CA GLU A 564 20.83 17.34 -6.28
C GLU A 564 20.29 16.28 -5.29
N ALA A 565 19.91 16.64 -4.08
CA ALA A 565 19.38 15.68 -3.08
C ALA A 565 17.89 15.33 -3.29
N ASP A 566 17.26 15.96 -4.26
CA ASP A 566 16.00 15.51 -4.86
C ASP A 566 16.26 14.48 -5.99
N ARG A 567 17.54 14.16 -6.26
CA ARG A 567 17.96 13.08 -7.19
C ARG A 567 17.92 11.71 -6.54
#